data_beba75c966fbc999ab675c58ee065db7
#
_entry.id   beba75c966fbc999ab675c58ee065db7
#
_cell.length_a   1.000
_cell.length_b   1.000
_cell.length_c   1.000
_cell.angle_alpha   90.00
_cell.angle_beta   90.00
_cell.angle_gamma   90.00
#
_symmetry.space_group_name_H-M   'P 1'
#
loop_
_entity.id
_entity.type
_entity.pdbx_description
1 polymer ?
#
loop_
_entity_poly.entity_id
_entity_poly.type
_entity_poly.pdbx_seq_one_letter_code
_entity_poly.pdbx_strand_id
1 'polypeptide(L)'
;GVSVEIPLQSYFRLNAPGAGQFEHTLIIVDEGADLHFIEGCSAPKYNVANLHAGCVELFVGKNARLRYSTIENWSKNMYNLNTKRAIVEEGGVMEWVSGSFGSHTSYLYPMTILKGKDSRMEFTGITFAGKGQNLDTGAKVVHTGENTSSYINTRSISKDGGISTFRSSVMIGKNAKHSKAAVSCQSLMLDD
;
A
#
# COMPACT_ATOMS: atom_id res chain seq x y z
N GLY A 1 -4.29 21.25 -13.80
CA GLY A 1 -3.59 20.59 -12.70
C GLY A 1 -2.18 21.13 -12.49
N VAL A 2 -1.60 20.84 -11.35
CA VAL A 2 -0.24 21.19 -10.99
C VAL A 2 0.58 19.91 -10.93
N SER A 3 1.78 19.91 -11.54
CA SER A 3 2.76 18.83 -11.36
C SER A 3 3.74 19.23 -10.24
N VAL A 4 3.86 18.36 -9.23
CA VAL A 4 4.80 18.55 -8.12
C VAL A 4 6.07 17.76 -8.45
N GLU A 5 7.12 18.46 -8.88
CA GLU A 5 8.36 17.83 -9.36
C GLU A 5 9.15 17.14 -8.24
N ILE A 6 9.14 17.73 -7.03
CA ILE A 6 9.83 17.16 -5.87
C ILE A 6 8.80 16.36 -5.05
N PRO A 7 9.07 15.07 -4.74
CA PRO A 7 8.16 14.29 -3.92
C PRO A 7 7.89 14.96 -2.55
N LEU A 8 6.63 14.98 -2.15
CA LEU A 8 6.26 15.34 -0.79
C LEU A 8 6.56 14.16 0.13
N GLN A 9 7.15 14.42 1.28
CA GLN A 9 7.53 13.38 2.22
C GLN A 9 6.91 13.61 3.60
N SER A 10 6.33 12.55 4.17
CA SER A 10 5.92 12.46 5.56
C SER A 10 6.70 11.35 6.25
N TYR A 11 7.06 11.58 7.52
CA TYR A 11 7.77 10.58 8.29
C TYR A 11 7.11 10.40 9.66
N PHE A 12 6.59 9.20 9.89
CA PHE A 12 5.94 8.82 11.14
C PHE A 12 6.89 8.01 12.00
N ARG A 13 7.09 8.47 13.23
CA ARG A 13 7.96 7.80 14.18
C ARG A 13 7.28 7.66 15.53
N LEU A 14 7.10 6.43 15.98
CA LEU A 14 6.61 6.14 17.33
C LEU A 14 7.78 6.14 18.31
N ASN A 15 7.80 7.10 19.26
CA ASN A 15 8.92 7.33 20.18
C ASN A 15 8.63 6.98 21.64
N ALA A 16 7.53 6.28 21.94
CA ALA A 16 7.15 5.90 23.30
C ALA A 16 7.01 4.38 23.42
N PRO A 17 7.62 3.74 24.45
CA PRO A 17 7.43 2.32 24.71
C PRO A 17 6.00 2.03 25.19
N GLY A 18 5.41 0.90 24.74
CA GLY A 18 4.06 0.47 25.11
C GLY A 18 2.95 1.39 24.61
N ALA A 19 3.22 2.22 23.60
CA ALA A 19 2.27 3.18 23.06
C ALA A 19 1.60 2.68 21.77
N GLY A 20 0.43 3.28 21.47
CA GLY A 20 -0.25 3.20 20.19
C GLY A 20 -0.13 4.53 19.44
N GLN A 21 0.09 4.44 18.13
CA GLN A 21 -0.01 5.57 17.21
C GLN A 21 -1.21 5.34 16.29
N PHE A 22 -2.11 6.32 16.26
CA PHE A 22 -3.31 6.31 15.43
C PHE A 22 -3.29 7.55 14.56
N GLU A 23 -3.45 7.36 13.27
CA GLU A 23 -3.39 8.47 12.32
C GLU A 23 -4.42 8.31 11.21
N HIS A 24 -4.85 9.45 10.68
CA HIS A 24 -5.71 9.53 9.52
C HIS A 24 -5.11 10.50 8.52
N THR A 25 -4.68 9.98 7.38
CA THR A 25 -4.10 10.76 6.29
C THR A 25 -5.11 10.88 5.16
N LEU A 26 -5.39 12.12 4.74
CA LEU A 26 -6.23 12.42 3.58
C LEU A 26 -5.39 13.11 2.51
N ILE A 27 -5.38 12.56 1.29
CA ILE A 27 -4.72 13.18 0.14
C ILE A 27 -5.72 13.29 -1.00
N ILE A 28 -5.87 14.50 -1.51
CA ILE A 28 -6.72 14.80 -2.67
C ILE A 28 -5.81 15.34 -3.77
N VAL A 29 -5.77 14.63 -4.91
CA VAL A 29 -5.04 15.05 -6.10
C VAL A 29 -6.08 15.46 -7.14
N ASP A 30 -6.25 16.75 -7.33
CA ASP A 30 -7.27 17.33 -8.21
C ASP A 30 -7.00 17.05 -9.69
N GLU A 31 -7.98 17.36 -10.53
CA GLU A 31 -7.94 17.12 -11.98
C GLU A 31 -6.63 17.59 -12.61
N GLY A 32 -6.01 16.68 -13.38
CA GLY A 32 -4.79 16.91 -14.14
C GLY A 32 -3.53 17.17 -13.31
N ALA A 33 -3.59 16.96 -11.98
CA ALA A 33 -2.42 17.11 -11.11
C ALA A 33 -1.58 15.82 -11.06
N ASP A 34 -0.27 15.96 -10.83
CA ASP A 34 0.67 14.85 -10.65
C ASP A 34 1.41 15.01 -9.32
N LEU A 35 1.31 14.01 -8.46
CA LEU A 35 1.94 14.00 -7.15
C LEU A 35 2.63 12.67 -6.87
N HIS A 36 3.88 12.74 -6.40
CA HIS A 36 4.53 11.64 -5.71
C HIS A 36 4.59 11.94 -4.21
N PHE A 37 3.94 11.10 -3.41
CA PHE A 37 3.97 11.17 -1.96
C PHE A 37 4.75 9.99 -1.38
N ILE A 38 5.67 10.27 -0.46
CA ILE A 38 6.50 9.26 0.21
C ILE A 38 6.17 9.25 1.69
N GLU A 39 5.76 8.10 2.19
CA GLU A 39 5.53 7.84 3.61
C GLU A 39 6.63 6.93 4.16
N GLY A 40 7.34 7.41 5.16
CA GLY A 40 8.30 6.62 5.92
C GLY A 40 7.77 6.35 7.33
N CYS A 41 7.80 5.10 7.76
CA CYS A 41 7.34 4.69 9.09
C CYS A 41 8.43 3.95 9.84
N SER A 42 8.69 4.33 11.09
CA SER A 42 9.65 3.61 11.93
C SER A 42 9.34 3.71 13.42
N ALA A 43 9.92 2.79 14.19
CA ALA A 43 9.97 2.87 15.65
C ALA A 43 11.34 2.40 16.15
N PRO A 44 11.85 2.97 17.25
CA PRO A 44 12.98 2.41 17.96
C PRO A 44 12.68 1.00 18.48
N LYS A 45 13.73 0.23 18.77
CA LYS A 45 13.57 -1.08 19.38
C LYS A 45 13.22 -0.94 20.86
N TYR A 46 11.99 -1.30 21.21
CA TYR A 46 11.54 -1.39 22.60
C TYR A 46 11.38 -2.86 23.01
N ASN A 47 11.47 -3.14 24.33
CA ASN A 47 11.25 -4.49 24.88
C ASN A 47 9.77 -4.75 25.21
N VAL A 48 8.88 -3.96 24.68
CA VAL A 48 7.42 -4.05 24.86
C VAL A 48 6.73 -3.94 23.51
N ALA A 49 5.52 -4.47 23.44
CA ALA A 49 4.70 -4.35 22.24
C ALA A 49 4.22 -2.91 22.04
N ASN A 50 4.18 -2.50 20.79
CA ASN A 50 3.62 -1.22 20.34
C ASN A 50 2.63 -1.46 19.22
N LEU A 51 1.71 -0.51 19.03
CA LEU A 51 0.69 -0.57 17.97
C LEU A 51 0.80 0.64 17.05
N HIS A 52 0.77 0.40 15.77
CA HIS A 52 0.49 1.40 14.76
C HIS A 52 -0.81 1.03 14.03
N ALA A 53 -1.75 1.94 13.96
CA ALA A 53 -2.99 1.77 13.23
C ALA A 53 -3.27 3.03 12.39
N GLY A 54 -2.95 2.96 11.12
CA GLY A 54 -3.12 4.04 10.16
C GLY A 54 -4.38 3.87 9.31
N CYS A 55 -5.04 4.99 9.02
CA CYS A 55 -6.09 5.10 8.01
C CYS A 55 -5.66 6.10 6.95
N VAL A 56 -5.63 5.67 5.69
CA VAL A 56 -5.24 6.53 4.56
C VAL A 56 -6.35 6.53 3.52
N GLU A 57 -6.82 7.72 3.17
CA GLU A 57 -7.83 7.95 2.13
C GLU A 57 -7.24 8.83 1.02
N LEU A 58 -7.29 8.31 -0.20
CA LEU A 58 -6.70 8.95 -1.38
C LEU A 58 -7.78 9.17 -2.44
N PHE A 59 -7.86 10.38 -2.94
CA PHE A 59 -8.76 10.75 -4.04
C PHE A 59 -7.91 11.21 -5.22
N VAL A 60 -7.99 10.48 -6.34
CA VAL A 60 -7.28 10.79 -7.58
C VAL A 60 -8.29 11.29 -8.60
N GLY A 61 -8.25 12.57 -8.87
CA GLY A 61 -9.14 13.26 -9.78
C GLY A 61 -8.99 12.85 -11.25
N LYS A 62 -9.80 13.46 -12.11
CA LYS A 62 -9.80 13.19 -13.55
C LYS A 62 -8.44 13.52 -14.16
N ASN A 63 -7.87 12.55 -14.93
CA ASN A 63 -6.55 12.67 -15.55
C ASN A 63 -5.42 13.03 -14.58
N ALA A 64 -5.62 12.83 -13.27
CA ALA A 64 -4.60 13.04 -12.26
C ALA A 64 -3.76 11.78 -12.06
N ARG A 65 -2.56 11.95 -11.49
CA ARG A 65 -1.69 10.84 -11.11
C ARG A 65 -1.23 10.99 -9.67
N LEU A 66 -1.35 9.92 -8.91
CA LEU A 66 -0.78 9.80 -7.57
C LEU A 66 0.11 8.56 -7.50
N ARG A 67 1.40 8.77 -7.20
CA ARG A 67 2.27 7.72 -6.72
C ARG A 67 2.39 7.83 -5.20
N TYR A 68 1.97 6.79 -4.49
CA TYR A 68 2.06 6.70 -3.05
C TYR A 68 3.08 5.62 -2.67
N SER A 69 4.22 6.04 -2.19
CA SER A 69 5.32 5.15 -1.79
C SER A 69 5.39 5.05 -0.28
N THR A 70 5.33 3.83 0.27
CA THR A 70 5.43 3.57 1.70
C THR A 70 6.65 2.70 1.99
N ILE A 71 7.46 3.10 2.97
CA ILE A 71 8.54 2.28 3.50
C ILE A 71 8.26 2.08 4.99
N GLU A 72 7.88 0.85 5.35
CA GLU A 72 7.57 0.46 6.72
C GLU A 72 8.73 -0.35 7.29
N ASN A 73 9.52 0.28 8.16
CA ASN A 73 10.64 -0.33 8.86
C ASN A 73 10.46 -0.21 10.36
N TRP A 74 9.39 -0.83 10.85
CA TRP A 74 9.05 -0.88 12.26
C TRP A 74 9.96 -1.82 13.04
N SER A 75 10.08 -1.62 14.35
CA SER A 75 10.74 -2.59 15.22
C SER A 75 9.99 -3.93 15.26
N LYS A 76 10.70 -5.02 15.57
CA LYS A 76 10.10 -6.38 15.62
C LYS A 76 9.07 -6.60 16.73
N ASN A 77 8.81 -5.63 17.61
CA ASN A 77 7.77 -5.66 18.64
C ASN A 77 6.53 -4.83 18.26
N MET A 78 6.44 -4.40 17.01
CA MET A 78 5.35 -3.58 16.50
C MET A 78 4.24 -4.45 15.89
N TYR A 79 3.01 -4.13 16.26
CA TYR A 79 1.81 -4.53 15.52
C TYR A 79 1.44 -3.39 14.58
N ASN A 80 1.37 -3.68 13.29
CA ASN A 80 1.12 -2.68 12.26
C ASN A 80 -0.15 -3.04 11.49
N LEU A 81 -1.22 -2.29 11.74
CA LEU A 81 -2.57 -2.55 11.23
C LEU A 81 -3.03 -1.33 10.41
N ASN A 82 -2.90 -1.41 9.09
CA ASN A 82 -3.19 -0.28 8.22
C ASN A 82 -4.41 -0.52 7.32
N THR A 83 -5.22 0.53 7.21
CA THR A 83 -6.30 0.62 6.22
C THR A 83 -5.96 1.72 5.22
N LYS A 84 -5.74 1.37 3.95
CA LYS A 84 -5.46 2.32 2.88
C LYS A 84 -6.49 2.16 1.77
N ARG A 85 -7.09 3.27 1.33
CA ARG A 85 -8.16 3.29 0.32
C ARG A 85 -7.90 4.39 -0.69
N ALA A 86 -8.12 4.08 -1.98
CA ALA A 86 -8.04 5.05 -3.06
C ALA A 86 -9.30 4.98 -3.94
N ILE A 87 -9.77 6.12 -4.38
CA ILE A 87 -10.80 6.25 -5.43
C ILE A 87 -10.15 6.98 -6.60
N VAL A 88 -10.31 6.41 -7.81
CA VAL A 88 -9.68 6.94 -9.02
C VAL A 88 -10.77 7.29 -10.03
N GLU A 89 -10.80 8.55 -10.42
CA GLU A 89 -11.74 9.10 -11.40
C GLU A 89 -11.24 8.87 -12.84
N GLU A 90 -11.99 9.37 -13.83
CA GLU A 90 -11.76 9.16 -15.27
C GLU A 90 -10.32 9.49 -15.68
N GLY A 91 -9.65 8.56 -16.38
CA GLY A 91 -8.28 8.72 -16.85
C GLY A 91 -7.23 8.83 -15.73
N GLY A 92 -7.64 8.78 -14.46
CA GLY A 92 -6.74 8.89 -13.32
C GLY A 92 -5.84 7.66 -13.16
N VAL A 93 -4.68 7.85 -12.54
CA VAL A 93 -3.68 6.81 -12.32
C VAL A 93 -3.27 6.77 -10.85
N MET A 94 -3.43 5.59 -10.21
CA MET A 94 -2.96 5.32 -8.86
C MET A 94 -1.80 4.33 -8.89
N GLU A 95 -0.65 4.72 -8.35
CA GLU A 95 0.51 3.86 -8.20
C GLU A 95 0.83 3.66 -6.72
N TRP A 96 0.75 2.42 -6.25
CA TRP A 96 1.19 2.02 -4.93
C TRP A 96 2.58 1.41 -5.01
N VAL A 97 3.51 1.88 -4.17
CA VAL A 97 4.82 1.26 -3.98
C VAL A 97 4.98 0.97 -2.49
N SER A 98 5.11 -0.29 -2.12
CA SER A 98 5.12 -0.69 -0.70
C SER A 98 6.35 -1.55 -0.39
N GLY A 99 7.11 -1.15 0.63
CA GLY A 99 8.19 -1.91 1.22
C GLY A 99 7.90 -2.23 2.70
N SER A 100 7.75 -3.52 3.04
CA SER A 100 7.47 -3.99 4.41
C SER A 100 8.64 -4.80 4.92
N PHE A 101 9.40 -4.24 5.87
CA PHE A 101 10.65 -4.82 6.37
C PHE A 101 10.70 -5.03 7.89
N GLY A 102 9.75 -4.49 8.61
CA GLY A 102 9.70 -4.52 10.06
C GLY A 102 8.45 -5.22 10.59
N SER A 103 8.08 -4.88 11.82
CA SER A 103 6.94 -5.40 12.57
C SER A 103 7.09 -6.84 13.08
N HIS A 104 6.40 -7.15 14.18
CA HIS A 104 6.09 -8.50 14.60
C HIS A 104 4.98 -9.07 13.73
N THR A 105 3.90 -8.30 13.61
CA THR A 105 2.73 -8.64 12.80
C THR A 105 2.32 -7.42 11.99
N SER A 106 2.11 -7.60 10.70
CA SER A 106 1.60 -6.55 9.82
C SER A 106 0.42 -7.05 9.01
N TYR A 107 -0.64 -6.23 8.94
CA TYR A 107 -1.75 -6.41 8.01
C TYR A 107 -1.86 -5.16 7.13
N LEU A 108 -1.55 -5.32 5.84
CA LEU A 108 -1.53 -4.21 4.89
C LEU A 108 -2.16 -4.62 3.56
N TYR A 109 -3.38 -4.11 3.33
CA TYR A 109 -4.17 -4.37 2.12
C TYR A 109 -4.70 -3.08 1.52
N PRO A 110 -3.88 -2.29 0.81
CA PRO A 110 -4.39 -1.14 0.09
C PRO A 110 -5.46 -1.56 -0.92
N MET A 111 -6.54 -0.80 -0.96
CA MET A 111 -7.64 -1.04 -1.88
C MET A 111 -7.81 0.16 -2.80
N THR A 112 -8.01 -0.11 -4.09
CA THR A 112 -8.31 0.91 -5.10
C THR A 112 -9.66 0.62 -5.75
N ILE A 113 -10.49 1.66 -5.85
CA ILE A 113 -11.72 1.64 -6.64
C ILE A 113 -11.43 2.41 -7.93
N LEU A 114 -11.39 1.72 -9.06
CA LEU A 114 -11.28 2.29 -10.39
C LEU A 114 -12.69 2.69 -10.86
N LYS A 115 -13.10 3.90 -10.45
CA LYS A 115 -14.46 4.40 -10.61
C LYS A 115 -14.68 5.02 -11.99
N GLY A 116 -13.72 5.80 -12.45
CA GLY A 116 -13.83 6.47 -13.72
C GLY A 116 -13.40 5.59 -14.90
N LYS A 117 -13.95 5.90 -16.09
CA LYS A 117 -13.53 5.29 -17.34
C LYS A 117 -12.03 5.52 -17.56
N ASP A 118 -11.33 4.55 -18.18
CA ASP A 118 -9.90 4.62 -18.52
C ASP A 118 -8.97 4.76 -17.28
N SER A 119 -9.47 4.65 -16.05
CA SER A 119 -8.63 4.75 -14.85
C SER A 119 -7.75 3.51 -14.67
N ARG A 120 -6.61 3.70 -13.99
CA ARG A 120 -5.58 2.66 -13.86
C ARG A 120 -5.04 2.56 -12.44
N MET A 121 -4.62 1.34 -12.06
CA MET A 121 -3.92 1.09 -10.81
C MET A 121 -2.72 0.17 -11.03
N GLU A 122 -1.59 0.54 -10.45
CA GLU A 122 -0.42 -0.33 -10.32
C GLU A 122 -0.06 -0.49 -8.84
N PHE A 123 0.23 -1.71 -8.44
CA PHE A 123 0.73 -2.02 -7.11
C PHE A 123 2.06 -2.78 -7.23
N THR A 124 3.11 -2.23 -6.64
CA THR A 124 4.39 -2.90 -6.49
C THR A 124 4.69 -3.08 -5.01
N GLY A 125 4.79 -4.32 -4.55
CA GLY A 125 5.06 -4.66 -3.15
C GLY A 125 6.33 -5.50 -2.98
N ILE A 126 7.13 -5.15 -1.98
CA ILE A 126 8.29 -5.93 -1.54
C ILE A 126 8.14 -6.20 -0.05
N THR A 127 8.24 -7.47 0.36
CA THR A 127 8.12 -7.91 1.75
C THR A 127 9.32 -8.77 2.13
N PHE A 128 9.89 -8.50 3.30
CA PHE A 128 10.91 -9.36 3.91
C PHE A 128 10.47 -9.75 5.32
N ALA A 129 10.20 -11.04 5.53
CA ALA A 129 9.83 -11.61 6.81
C ALA A 129 10.99 -12.44 7.37
N GLY A 130 11.57 -11.99 8.47
CA GLY A 130 12.60 -12.73 9.21
C GLY A 130 12.03 -13.39 10.46
N LYS A 131 12.91 -13.98 11.27
CA LYS A 131 12.55 -14.69 12.51
C LYS A 131 11.58 -13.90 13.40
N GLY A 132 10.46 -14.54 13.75
CA GLY A 132 9.42 -14.01 14.63
C GLY A 132 8.52 -12.95 13.96
N GLN A 133 8.56 -12.81 12.65
CA GLN A 133 7.70 -11.89 11.91
C GLN A 133 6.59 -12.64 11.16
N ASN A 134 5.39 -12.06 11.18
CA ASN A 134 4.23 -12.51 10.41
C ASN A 134 3.68 -11.32 9.62
N LEU A 135 4.02 -11.26 8.34
CA LEU A 135 3.68 -10.15 7.46
C LEU A 135 2.64 -10.61 6.45
N ASP A 136 1.39 -10.20 6.66
CA ASP A 136 0.25 -10.53 5.81
C ASP A 136 -0.11 -9.31 4.98
N THR A 137 0.29 -9.33 3.71
CA THR A 137 0.23 -8.19 2.79
C THR A 137 -0.50 -8.56 1.51
N GLY A 138 -0.91 -7.54 0.77
CA GLY A 138 -1.56 -7.75 -0.51
C GLY A 138 -2.16 -6.48 -1.07
N ALA A 139 -3.06 -6.63 -2.03
CA ALA A 139 -3.78 -5.50 -2.60
C ALA A 139 -5.18 -5.91 -3.05
N LYS A 140 -6.11 -4.96 -3.00
CA LYS A 140 -7.46 -5.12 -3.54
C LYS A 140 -7.71 -4.10 -4.63
N VAL A 141 -8.43 -4.52 -5.67
CA VAL A 141 -8.91 -3.60 -6.71
C VAL A 141 -10.33 -3.92 -7.10
N VAL A 142 -11.13 -2.87 -7.25
CA VAL A 142 -12.52 -2.95 -7.70
C VAL A 142 -12.64 -2.08 -8.96
N HIS A 143 -12.97 -2.71 -10.07
CA HIS A 143 -13.23 -2.04 -11.34
C HIS A 143 -14.74 -1.77 -11.45
N THR A 144 -15.12 -0.51 -11.48
CA THR A 144 -16.50 -0.08 -11.71
C THR A 144 -16.67 0.75 -12.98
N GLY A 145 -15.61 1.42 -13.41
CA GLY A 145 -15.54 2.15 -14.69
C GLY A 145 -15.21 1.24 -15.88
N GLU A 146 -15.58 1.66 -17.07
CA GLU A 146 -15.23 0.98 -18.33
C GLU A 146 -13.75 1.18 -18.69
N ASN A 147 -13.16 0.23 -19.42
CA ASN A 147 -11.80 0.27 -19.96
C ASN A 147 -10.72 0.50 -18.88
N THR A 148 -10.95 0.04 -17.66
CA THR A 148 -10.02 0.20 -16.55
C THR A 148 -8.96 -0.89 -16.55
N SER A 149 -7.80 -0.62 -15.97
CA SER A 149 -6.72 -1.60 -15.89
C SER A 149 -6.04 -1.62 -14.54
N SER A 150 -5.67 -2.83 -14.08
CA SER A 150 -4.88 -2.98 -12.86
C SER A 150 -3.76 -4.00 -13.03
N TYR A 151 -2.64 -3.72 -12.37
CA TYR A 151 -1.51 -4.64 -12.27
C TYR A 151 -1.01 -4.71 -10.84
N ILE A 152 -0.99 -5.91 -10.26
CA ILE A 152 -0.48 -6.18 -8.92
C ILE A 152 0.78 -7.02 -9.08
N ASN A 153 1.92 -6.49 -8.64
CA ASN A 153 3.22 -7.13 -8.71
C ASN A 153 3.88 -7.17 -7.33
N THR A 154 4.12 -8.37 -6.80
CA THR A 154 4.70 -8.53 -5.48
C THR A 154 5.89 -9.49 -5.48
N ARG A 155 6.84 -9.18 -4.60
CA ARG A 155 7.99 -10.02 -4.31
C ARG A 155 8.10 -10.17 -2.80
N SER A 156 8.33 -11.38 -2.32
CA SER A 156 8.55 -11.62 -0.91
C SER A 156 9.74 -12.52 -0.67
N ILE A 157 10.40 -12.28 0.45
CA ILE A 157 11.47 -13.14 0.96
C ILE A 157 11.09 -13.51 2.38
N SER A 158 11.16 -14.80 2.72
CA SER A 158 11.08 -15.29 4.09
C SER A 158 12.36 -16.00 4.48
N LYS A 159 12.77 -15.83 5.76
CA LYS A 159 14.01 -16.41 6.30
C LYS A 159 13.88 -16.68 7.79
N ASP A 160 14.55 -17.73 8.27
CA ASP A 160 14.63 -18.09 9.68
C ASP A 160 13.25 -18.31 10.33
N GLY A 161 12.31 -18.96 9.62
CA GLY A 161 10.94 -19.20 10.07
C GLY A 161 10.03 -17.95 10.05
N GLY A 162 10.40 -16.91 9.34
CA GLY A 162 9.53 -15.75 9.09
C GLY A 162 8.37 -16.13 8.19
N ILE A 163 7.19 -15.57 8.47
CA ILE A 163 5.96 -15.84 7.70
C ILE A 163 5.65 -14.64 6.82
N SER A 164 5.60 -14.86 5.50
CA SER A 164 5.10 -13.89 4.54
C SER A 164 3.87 -14.45 3.84
N THR A 165 2.73 -13.79 4.02
CA THR A 165 1.47 -14.14 3.36
C THR A 165 1.12 -13.07 2.34
N PHE A 166 0.76 -13.49 1.14
CA PHE A 166 0.22 -12.61 0.11
C PHE A 166 -1.22 -12.95 -0.20
N ARG A 167 -2.09 -11.93 -0.18
CA ARG A 167 -3.48 -12.06 -0.61
C ARG A 167 -3.86 -10.92 -1.53
N SER A 168 -4.47 -11.26 -2.66
CA SER A 168 -5.04 -10.25 -3.56
C SER A 168 -6.51 -10.51 -3.84
N SER A 169 -7.22 -9.45 -4.15
CA SER A 169 -8.61 -9.53 -4.57
C SER A 169 -8.85 -8.58 -5.74
N VAL A 170 -9.32 -9.13 -6.84
CA VAL A 170 -9.70 -8.36 -8.03
C VAL A 170 -11.18 -8.59 -8.28
N MET A 171 -11.94 -7.50 -8.34
CA MET A 171 -13.36 -7.51 -8.69
C MET A 171 -13.59 -6.65 -9.93
N ILE A 172 -14.16 -7.23 -10.97
CA ILE A 172 -14.58 -6.49 -12.17
C ILE A 172 -16.12 -6.49 -12.21
N GLY A 173 -16.68 -5.31 -12.05
CA GLY A 173 -18.13 -5.10 -12.05
C GLY A 173 -18.75 -5.38 -13.42
N LYS A 174 -20.04 -5.73 -13.46
CA LYS A 174 -20.77 -6.06 -14.71
C LYS A 174 -20.71 -4.93 -15.75
N ASN A 175 -20.63 -3.68 -15.31
CA ASN A 175 -20.59 -2.51 -16.17
C ASN A 175 -19.16 -2.06 -16.53
N ALA A 176 -18.13 -2.66 -15.94
CA ALA A 176 -16.74 -2.37 -16.21
C ALA A 176 -16.23 -3.07 -17.48
N LYS A 177 -16.90 -2.82 -18.60
CA LYS A 177 -16.57 -3.42 -19.91
C LYS A 177 -15.17 -3.09 -20.34
N HIS A 178 -14.52 -3.99 -21.08
CA HIS A 178 -13.17 -3.84 -21.62
C HIS A 178 -12.08 -3.66 -20.56
N SER A 179 -12.40 -3.91 -19.29
CA SER A 179 -11.43 -3.84 -18.21
C SER A 179 -10.53 -5.08 -18.16
N LYS A 180 -9.31 -4.88 -17.69
CA LYS A 180 -8.30 -5.95 -17.58
C LYS A 180 -7.55 -5.86 -16.27
N ALA A 181 -7.12 -7.02 -15.78
CA ALA A 181 -6.32 -7.13 -14.56
C ALA A 181 -5.26 -8.21 -14.71
N ALA A 182 -4.11 -7.99 -14.08
CA ALA A 182 -3.07 -9.00 -13.97
C ALA A 182 -2.48 -8.99 -12.56
N VAL A 183 -2.10 -10.18 -12.07
CA VAL A 183 -1.47 -10.36 -10.77
C VAL A 183 -0.23 -11.23 -10.95
N SER A 184 0.90 -10.77 -10.40
CA SER A 184 2.16 -11.51 -10.35
C SER A 184 2.66 -11.53 -8.91
N CYS A 185 2.89 -12.73 -8.38
CA CYS A 185 3.47 -12.91 -7.06
C CYS A 185 4.63 -13.88 -7.14
N GLN A 186 5.78 -13.50 -6.59
CA GLN A 186 6.95 -14.38 -6.47
C GLN A 186 7.45 -14.34 -5.04
N SER A 187 7.71 -15.53 -4.50
CA SER A 187 8.21 -15.71 -3.14
C SER A 187 9.49 -16.52 -3.16
N LEU A 188 10.47 -16.10 -2.38
CA LEU A 188 11.71 -16.81 -2.12
C LEU A 188 11.76 -17.19 -0.64
N MET A 189 11.86 -18.47 -0.35
CA MET A 189 12.11 -19.00 0.99
C MET A 189 13.59 -19.32 1.11
N LEU A 190 14.23 -18.82 2.15
CA LEU A 190 15.66 -18.99 2.43
C LEU A 190 15.90 -19.88 3.67
N ASP A 191 14.91 -20.68 4.04
CA ASP A 191 15.02 -21.68 5.10
C ASP A 191 15.47 -23.03 4.46
N ASP A 192 16.34 -23.76 5.18
CA ASP A 192 16.80 -25.11 4.82
C ASP A 192 15.69 -26.15 5.04
#